data_da9e6156e8ea7893ce43276203d4859c
#
_entry.id   da9e6156e8ea7893ce43276203d4859c
#
_cell.length_a   1.000
_cell.length_b   1.000
_cell.length_c   1.000
_cell.angle_alpha   90.00
_cell.angle_beta   90.00
_cell.angle_gamma   90.00
#
_symmetry.space_group_name_H-M   'P 1'
#
loop_
_entity.id
_entity.type
_entity.pdbx_description
1 polymer ?
#
loop_
_entity_poly.entity_id
_entity_poly.type
_entity_poly.pdbx_seq_one_letter_code
_entity_poly.pdbx_strand_id
1 'polypeptide(L)'
;MKENLKIGAKLFLKLIVVNIMCFFVVMSFSVLATAAFTKNVGYKAYGTSSDSSEPQELYTYYYADGDDTKKAEYEGRGFTVSESKIRSEMTKGGNAAFLAVSQIFCILILFSFIYPNIWHIGTTDSNLVKFKHKAEDKLKGLKIGLIAVVPEYLFLLFVIIAKAGVLPKFPVVLLKFLNAAFYSLTQVICGGAVYVSELSVIRLILLLLLPLVIPAVSCVSYILGYENFSLGEKLIYKKK
;
A
#
# COMPACT_ATOMS: atom_id res chain seq x y z
N MET A 1 17.16 25.98 11.95
CA MET A 1 17.38 24.91 10.96
C MET A 1 17.79 23.56 11.58
N LYS A 2 18.82 23.52 12.47
CA LYS A 2 19.30 22.29 13.13
C LYS A 2 18.20 21.55 13.94
N GLU A 3 17.31 22.30 14.63
CA GLU A 3 16.20 21.71 15.40
C GLU A 3 15.20 20.97 14.49
N ASN A 4 14.76 21.60 13.40
CA ASN A 4 13.82 20.99 12.44
C ASN A 4 14.39 19.73 11.79
N LEU A 5 15.71 19.74 11.47
CA LEU A 5 16.40 18.58 10.94
C LEU A 5 16.35 17.39 11.91
N LYS A 6 16.67 17.65 13.20
CA LYS A 6 16.62 16.60 14.24
C LYS A 6 15.21 16.03 14.42
N ILE A 7 14.19 16.90 14.40
CA ILE A 7 12.78 16.48 14.54
C ILE A 7 12.33 15.72 13.30
N GLY A 8 12.65 16.21 12.10
CA GLY A 8 12.30 15.53 10.84
C GLY A 8 12.96 14.16 10.70
N ALA A 9 14.23 14.03 11.11
CA ALA A 9 14.92 12.73 11.15
C ALA A 9 14.26 11.76 12.15
N LYS A 10 13.84 12.22 13.32
CA LYS A 10 13.06 11.39 14.26
C LYS A 10 11.71 10.99 13.71
N LEU A 11 11.04 11.89 12.99
CA LEU A 11 9.77 11.58 12.32
C LEU A 11 9.98 10.51 11.24
N PHE A 12 11.03 10.63 10.43
CA PHE A 12 11.39 9.61 9.42
C PHE A 12 11.57 8.22 10.06
N LEU A 13 12.30 8.11 11.18
CA LEU A 13 12.44 6.83 11.88
C LEU A 13 11.09 6.26 12.35
N LYS A 14 10.17 7.12 12.78
CA LYS A 14 8.79 6.68 13.11
C LYS A 14 8.01 6.23 11.87
N LEU A 15 8.22 6.88 10.73
CA LEU A 15 7.58 6.47 9.47
C LEU A 15 8.07 5.09 9.01
N ILE A 16 9.31 4.71 9.27
CA ILE A 16 9.77 3.33 9.05
C ILE A 16 8.94 2.34 9.88
N VAL A 17 8.73 2.62 11.16
CA VAL A 17 7.88 1.78 12.02
C VAL A 17 6.45 1.73 11.50
N VAL A 18 5.89 2.86 11.09
CA VAL A 18 4.56 2.94 10.46
C VAL A 18 4.48 2.05 9.22
N ASN A 19 5.46 2.11 8.32
CA ASN A 19 5.50 1.27 7.12
C ASN A 19 5.54 -0.23 7.47
N ILE A 20 6.32 -0.62 8.48
CA ILE A 20 6.36 -2.00 8.97
C ILE A 20 4.99 -2.42 9.51
N MET A 21 4.35 -1.60 10.34
CA MET A 21 3.01 -1.87 10.88
C MET A 21 1.96 -1.99 9.76
N CYS A 22 1.97 -1.04 8.81
CA CYS A 22 1.07 -1.07 7.67
C CYS A 22 1.27 -2.31 6.80
N PHE A 23 2.52 -2.75 6.61
CA PHE A 23 2.82 -3.99 5.91
C PHE A 23 2.15 -5.20 6.59
N PHE A 24 2.26 -5.36 7.89
CA PHE A 24 1.60 -6.44 8.62
C PHE A 24 0.06 -6.35 8.54
N VAL A 25 -0.49 -5.14 8.60
CA VAL A 25 -1.95 -4.92 8.42
C VAL A 25 -2.39 -5.35 7.03
N VAL A 26 -1.70 -4.92 5.98
CA VAL A 26 -2.02 -5.30 4.59
C VAL A 26 -1.92 -6.81 4.41
N MET A 27 -0.89 -7.45 4.93
CA MET A 27 -0.73 -8.91 4.86
C MET A 27 -1.86 -9.66 5.58
N SER A 28 -2.23 -9.22 6.79
CA SER A 28 -3.33 -9.82 7.54
C SER A 28 -4.67 -9.70 6.81
N PHE A 29 -4.98 -8.51 6.29
CA PHE A 29 -6.19 -8.30 5.49
C PHE A 29 -6.16 -9.07 4.17
N SER A 30 -5.00 -9.24 3.54
CA SER A 30 -4.85 -10.03 2.33
C SER A 30 -5.21 -11.50 2.56
N VAL A 31 -4.74 -12.09 3.67
CA VAL A 31 -5.09 -13.46 4.06
C VAL A 31 -6.59 -13.60 4.30
N LEU A 32 -7.18 -12.68 5.08
CA LEU A 32 -8.62 -12.68 5.38
C LEU A 32 -9.46 -12.51 4.11
N ALA A 33 -9.08 -11.57 3.25
CA ALA A 33 -9.79 -11.31 2.00
C ALA A 33 -9.69 -12.50 1.03
N THR A 34 -8.53 -13.15 0.96
CA THR A 34 -8.34 -14.37 0.16
C THR A 34 -9.24 -15.48 0.69
N ALA A 35 -9.31 -15.69 1.99
CA ALA A 35 -10.18 -16.72 2.58
C ALA A 35 -11.68 -16.45 2.33
N ALA A 36 -12.11 -15.17 2.39
CA ALA A 36 -13.51 -14.79 2.31
C ALA A 36 -14.03 -14.59 0.87
N PHE A 37 -13.19 -14.08 -0.05
CA PHE A 37 -13.64 -13.58 -1.35
C PHE A 37 -13.00 -14.27 -2.55
N THR A 38 -12.39 -15.43 -2.35
CA THR A 38 -11.78 -16.19 -3.45
C THR A 38 -12.80 -17.10 -4.12
N LYS A 39 -12.78 -17.12 -5.45
CA LYS A 39 -13.53 -18.08 -6.28
C LYS A 39 -12.55 -18.92 -7.09
N ASN A 40 -12.88 -20.18 -7.28
CA ASN A 40 -12.14 -21.03 -8.21
C ASN A 40 -12.41 -20.51 -9.63
N VAL A 41 -11.35 -20.38 -10.43
CA VAL A 41 -11.44 -19.81 -11.79
C VAL A 41 -11.46 -20.91 -12.84
N GLY A 42 -10.95 -22.09 -12.53
CA GLY A 42 -10.94 -23.22 -13.46
C GLY A 42 -10.20 -24.45 -12.95
N TYR A 43 -10.11 -25.46 -13.80
CA TYR A 43 -9.39 -26.71 -13.55
C TYR A 43 -8.35 -26.95 -14.64
N LYS A 44 -7.27 -27.64 -14.27
CA LYS A 44 -6.43 -28.36 -15.21
C LYS A 44 -6.84 -29.81 -15.19
N ALA A 45 -7.11 -30.37 -16.36
CA ALA A 45 -7.40 -31.77 -16.50
C ALA A 45 -6.14 -32.51 -16.92
N TYR A 46 -5.85 -33.58 -16.22
CA TYR A 46 -4.78 -34.53 -16.52
C TYR A 46 -5.41 -35.85 -16.88
N GLY A 47 -4.92 -36.48 -17.92
CA GLY A 47 -5.37 -37.81 -18.33
C GLY A 47 -4.26 -38.83 -18.28
N THR A 48 -4.59 -40.01 -17.77
CA THR A 48 -3.77 -41.21 -17.90
C THR A 48 -4.38 -42.09 -18.98
N SER A 49 -3.58 -42.48 -19.98
CA SER A 49 -3.98 -43.47 -20.99
C SER A 49 -3.65 -44.87 -20.51
N SER A 50 -4.34 -45.86 -21.02
CA SER A 50 -4.01 -47.28 -20.81
C SER A 50 -2.58 -47.66 -21.19
N ASP A 51 -1.95 -46.86 -22.08
CA ASP A 51 -0.60 -47.12 -22.60
C ASP A 51 0.52 -46.33 -21.88
N SER A 52 0.18 -45.35 -21.04
CA SER A 52 1.16 -44.61 -20.26
C SER A 52 0.65 -44.32 -18.85
N SER A 53 1.47 -44.65 -17.85
CA SER A 53 1.15 -44.41 -16.44
C SER A 53 1.43 -42.96 -16.01
N GLU A 54 2.04 -42.13 -16.86
CA GLU A 54 2.33 -40.73 -16.54
C GLU A 54 1.13 -39.84 -16.90
N PRO A 55 0.64 -39.01 -15.96
CA PRO A 55 -0.46 -38.07 -16.26
C PRO A 55 -0.02 -36.98 -17.22
N GLN A 56 -0.68 -36.88 -18.36
CA GLN A 56 -0.47 -35.81 -19.35
C GLN A 56 -1.49 -34.70 -19.16
N GLU A 57 -1.09 -33.43 -19.31
CA GLU A 57 -1.99 -32.30 -19.32
C GLU A 57 -2.84 -32.35 -20.60
N LEU A 58 -4.16 -32.55 -20.46
CA LEU A 58 -5.08 -32.70 -21.58
C LEU A 58 -5.66 -31.36 -22.01
N TYR A 59 -6.22 -30.59 -21.05
CA TYR A 59 -6.82 -29.29 -21.31
C TYR A 59 -6.91 -28.44 -20.04
N THR A 60 -7.08 -27.15 -20.25
CA THR A 60 -7.37 -26.18 -19.21
C THR A 60 -8.79 -25.66 -19.43
N TYR A 61 -9.61 -25.72 -18.38
CA TYR A 61 -11.00 -25.27 -18.39
C TYR A 61 -11.16 -24.06 -17.46
N TYR A 62 -11.80 -22.99 -17.96
CA TYR A 62 -12.18 -21.83 -17.17
C TYR A 62 -13.69 -21.78 -17.00
N TYR A 63 -14.17 -21.56 -15.77
CA TYR A 63 -15.62 -21.49 -15.50
C TYR A 63 -16.39 -20.46 -16.34
N ALA A 64 -15.71 -19.44 -16.86
CA ALA A 64 -16.33 -18.45 -17.72
C ALA A 64 -16.73 -19.01 -19.11
N ASP A 65 -16.14 -20.12 -19.51
CA ASP A 65 -16.29 -20.68 -20.86
C ASP A 65 -17.42 -21.72 -20.94
N GLY A 66 -17.97 -22.16 -19.83
CA GLY A 66 -19.26 -22.88 -19.70
C GLY A 66 -19.36 -24.26 -20.34
N ASP A 67 -18.27 -24.93 -20.64
CA ASP A 67 -18.29 -26.16 -21.43
C ASP A 67 -17.64 -27.37 -20.76
N ASP A 68 -18.47 -28.31 -20.27
CA ASP A 68 -18.05 -29.60 -19.71
C ASP A 68 -17.85 -30.68 -20.79
N THR A 69 -18.05 -30.35 -22.07
CA THR A 69 -18.03 -31.35 -23.15
C THR A 69 -16.65 -31.95 -23.37
N LYS A 70 -15.57 -31.21 -23.07
CA LYS A 70 -14.20 -31.70 -23.26
C LYS A 70 -13.85 -32.89 -22.37
N LYS A 71 -14.40 -32.96 -21.16
CA LYS A 71 -14.17 -34.10 -20.27
C LYS A 71 -14.73 -35.37 -20.85
N ALA A 72 -16.01 -35.32 -21.30
CA ALA A 72 -16.67 -36.44 -21.95
C ALA A 72 -15.99 -36.88 -23.26
N GLU A 73 -15.44 -35.92 -24.01
CA GLU A 73 -14.69 -36.20 -25.26
C GLU A 73 -13.40 -36.99 -24.95
N TYR A 74 -12.60 -36.59 -23.94
CA TYR A 74 -11.39 -37.31 -23.59
C TYR A 74 -11.64 -38.64 -22.90
N GLU A 75 -12.70 -38.75 -22.10
CA GLU A 75 -13.16 -40.04 -21.53
C GLU A 75 -13.58 -40.98 -22.62
N GLY A 76 -14.29 -40.49 -23.64
CA GLY A 76 -14.64 -41.26 -24.84
C GLY A 76 -13.45 -41.75 -25.69
N ARG A 77 -12.29 -41.08 -25.57
CA ARG A 77 -11.01 -41.49 -26.18
C ARG A 77 -10.20 -42.49 -25.32
N GLY A 78 -10.73 -42.91 -24.18
CA GLY A 78 -10.07 -43.88 -23.29
C GLY A 78 -9.10 -43.30 -22.27
N PHE A 79 -9.15 -41.97 -22.02
CA PHE A 79 -8.38 -41.36 -20.95
C PHE A 79 -9.17 -41.37 -19.64
N THR A 80 -8.46 -41.71 -18.55
CA THR A 80 -9.01 -41.44 -17.21
C THR A 80 -8.67 -39.99 -16.84
N VAL A 81 -9.69 -39.11 -16.82
CA VAL A 81 -9.51 -37.67 -16.60
C VAL A 81 -9.58 -37.36 -15.10
N SER A 82 -8.49 -36.80 -14.55
CA SER A 82 -8.43 -36.23 -13.22
C SER A 82 -8.35 -34.72 -13.31
N GLU A 83 -9.17 -34.00 -12.53
CA GLU A 83 -9.21 -32.54 -12.52
C GLU A 83 -8.52 -32.00 -11.26
N SER A 84 -7.53 -31.13 -11.43
CA SER A 84 -6.93 -30.34 -10.34
C SER A 84 -7.33 -28.88 -10.45
N LYS A 85 -7.67 -28.25 -9.30
CA LYS A 85 -7.97 -26.83 -9.24
C LYS A 85 -6.75 -26.03 -9.66
N ILE A 86 -6.88 -25.18 -10.68
CA ILE A 86 -5.74 -24.42 -11.21
C ILE A 86 -5.40 -23.25 -10.32
N ARG A 87 -6.41 -22.45 -10.00
CA ARG A 87 -6.18 -21.15 -9.39
C ARG A 87 -7.46 -20.62 -8.76
N SER A 88 -7.29 -20.08 -7.58
CA SER A 88 -8.34 -19.31 -6.94
C SER A 88 -8.00 -17.84 -7.13
N GLU A 89 -8.92 -17.06 -7.68
CA GLU A 89 -8.76 -15.61 -7.84
C GLU A 89 -9.73 -14.86 -6.94
N MET A 90 -9.24 -13.75 -6.38
CA MET A 90 -10.10 -12.90 -5.59
C MET A 90 -11.13 -12.22 -6.50
N THR A 91 -12.39 -12.20 -6.09
CA THR A 91 -13.44 -11.49 -6.85
C THR A 91 -13.12 -10.01 -6.95
N LYS A 92 -13.57 -9.36 -8.04
CA LYS A 92 -13.34 -7.90 -8.23
C LYS A 92 -13.83 -7.07 -7.04
N GLY A 93 -15.01 -7.40 -6.49
CA GLY A 93 -15.56 -6.75 -5.31
C GLY A 93 -14.74 -7.02 -4.05
N GLY A 94 -14.30 -8.26 -3.83
CA GLY A 94 -13.43 -8.63 -2.72
C GLY A 94 -12.09 -7.92 -2.75
N ASN A 95 -11.47 -7.81 -3.94
CA ASN A 95 -10.23 -7.07 -4.12
C ASN A 95 -10.42 -5.56 -3.84
N ALA A 96 -11.50 -4.96 -4.34
CA ALA A 96 -11.81 -3.56 -4.06
C ALA A 96 -12.05 -3.31 -2.56
N ALA A 97 -12.79 -4.17 -1.88
CA ALA A 97 -13.03 -4.09 -0.44
C ALA A 97 -11.71 -4.24 0.34
N PHE A 98 -10.87 -5.21 -0.01
CA PHE A 98 -9.55 -5.39 0.58
C PHE A 98 -8.69 -4.12 0.46
N LEU A 99 -8.60 -3.55 -0.75
CA LEU A 99 -7.79 -2.35 -0.98
C LEU A 99 -8.34 -1.14 -0.21
N ALA A 100 -9.65 -0.96 -0.16
CA ALA A 100 -10.26 0.15 0.58
C ALA A 100 -10.07 0.03 2.09
N VAL A 101 -10.39 -1.13 2.67
CA VAL A 101 -10.28 -1.35 4.11
C VAL A 101 -8.83 -1.26 4.58
N SER A 102 -7.91 -1.95 3.91
CA SER A 102 -6.49 -1.89 4.27
C SER A 102 -5.92 -0.47 4.18
N GLN A 103 -6.32 0.32 3.17
CA GLN A 103 -5.87 1.71 3.05
C GLN A 103 -6.39 2.59 4.18
N ILE A 104 -7.65 2.43 4.58
CA ILE A 104 -8.22 3.18 5.71
C ILE A 104 -7.42 2.91 6.99
N PHE A 105 -7.15 1.64 7.30
CA PHE A 105 -6.35 1.28 8.47
C PHE A 105 -4.91 1.83 8.40
N CYS A 106 -4.26 1.74 7.24
CA CYS A 106 -2.91 2.31 7.05
C CYS A 106 -2.89 3.83 7.25
N ILE A 107 -3.90 4.56 6.74
CA ILE A 107 -4.03 6.01 6.95
C ILE A 107 -4.26 6.33 8.43
N LEU A 108 -5.11 5.57 9.13
CA LEU A 108 -5.33 5.76 10.56
C LEU A 108 -4.05 5.55 11.37
N ILE A 109 -3.27 4.51 11.07
CA ILE A 109 -1.97 4.27 11.69
C ILE A 109 -1.01 5.43 11.40
N LEU A 110 -0.88 5.84 10.14
CA LEU A 110 -0.01 6.96 9.74
C LEU A 110 -0.38 8.23 10.51
N PHE A 111 -1.67 8.56 10.56
CA PHE A 111 -2.18 9.74 11.25
C PHE A 111 -1.93 9.65 12.77
N SER A 112 -2.16 8.50 13.39
CA SER A 112 -1.95 8.29 14.82
C SER A 112 -0.49 8.45 15.26
N PHE A 113 0.47 8.25 14.36
CA PHE A 113 1.88 8.48 14.63
C PHE A 113 2.33 9.91 14.33
N ILE A 114 1.83 10.55 13.28
CA ILE A 114 2.23 11.92 12.92
C ILE A 114 1.55 12.94 13.82
N TYR A 115 0.22 12.86 13.95
CA TYR A 115 -0.58 13.88 14.60
C TYR A 115 -0.13 14.19 16.03
N PRO A 116 -0.06 13.25 16.99
CA PRO A 116 0.26 13.59 18.38
C PRO A 116 1.67 14.17 18.52
N ASN A 117 2.62 13.64 17.74
CA ASN A 117 4.01 14.08 17.80
C ASN A 117 4.19 15.52 17.31
N ILE A 118 3.56 15.86 16.20
CA ILE A 118 3.69 17.19 15.61
C ILE A 118 2.78 18.20 16.31
N TRP A 119 1.60 17.78 16.74
CA TRP A 119 0.68 18.57 17.54
C TRP A 119 1.34 19.04 18.85
N HIS A 120 2.02 18.15 19.57
CA HIS A 120 2.74 18.51 20.80
C HIS A 120 3.85 19.55 20.56
N ILE A 121 4.52 19.50 19.40
CA ILE A 121 5.51 20.51 19.01
C ILE A 121 4.82 21.86 18.79
N GLY A 122 3.66 21.86 18.14
CA GLY A 122 2.86 23.05 17.92
C GLY A 122 2.43 23.73 19.22
N THR A 123 1.91 22.98 20.18
CA THR A 123 1.52 23.47 21.51
C THR A 123 2.71 24.03 22.28
N THR A 124 3.84 23.35 22.25
CA THR A 124 5.07 23.82 22.91
C THR A 124 5.55 25.13 22.31
N ASP A 125 5.60 25.22 20.97
CA ASP A 125 6.01 26.41 20.27
C ASP A 125 5.03 27.59 20.50
N SER A 126 3.72 27.35 20.53
CA SER A 126 2.72 28.36 20.89
C SER A 126 3.01 28.99 22.26
N ASN A 127 3.31 28.18 23.25
CA ASN A 127 3.65 28.67 24.58
C ASN A 127 4.97 29.48 24.56
N LEU A 128 6.01 28.99 23.89
CA LEU A 128 7.29 29.71 23.76
C LEU A 128 7.14 31.06 23.05
N VAL A 129 6.29 31.14 22.04
CA VAL A 129 5.99 32.41 21.35
C VAL A 129 5.23 33.39 22.25
N LYS A 130 4.22 32.91 22.99
CA LYS A 130 3.47 33.72 23.97
C LYS A 130 4.38 34.33 25.01
N PHE A 131 5.40 33.60 25.47
CA PHE A 131 6.39 34.09 26.43
C PHE A 131 7.58 34.83 25.79
N LYS A 132 7.52 35.13 24.48
CA LYS A 132 8.56 35.83 23.71
C LYS A 132 9.95 35.13 23.70
N HIS A 133 9.98 33.84 23.96
CA HIS A 133 11.21 33.02 23.92
C HIS A 133 11.54 32.54 22.51
N LYS A 134 10.59 32.64 21.57
CA LYS A 134 10.74 32.16 20.20
C LYS A 134 9.95 33.02 19.22
N ALA A 135 10.48 33.17 17.99
CA ALA A 135 9.73 33.78 16.90
C ALA A 135 8.69 32.79 16.33
N GLU A 136 7.57 33.31 15.88
CA GLU A 136 6.51 32.53 15.25
C GLU A 136 6.98 31.92 13.92
N ASP A 137 6.74 30.62 13.72
CA ASP A 137 7.00 29.91 12.46
C ASP A 137 5.83 28.95 12.17
N LYS A 138 4.77 29.46 11.53
CA LYS A 138 3.56 28.69 11.19
C LYS A 138 3.83 27.52 10.22
N LEU A 139 4.90 27.62 9.43
CA LEU A 139 5.28 26.58 8.46
C LEU A 139 6.24 25.53 9.04
N LYS A 140 6.53 25.57 10.34
CA LYS A 140 7.47 24.63 10.96
C LYS A 140 7.03 23.17 10.78
N GLY A 141 5.73 22.87 10.91
CA GLY A 141 5.19 21.53 10.66
C GLY A 141 5.43 21.03 9.24
N LEU A 142 5.24 21.90 8.25
CA LEU A 142 5.54 21.62 6.84
C LEU A 142 7.03 21.32 6.63
N LYS A 143 7.91 22.15 7.18
CA LYS A 143 9.37 21.97 7.08
C LYS A 143 9.82 20.63 7.69
N ILE A 144 9.28 20.28 8.87
CA ILE A 144 9.56 18.99 9.52
C ILE A 144 9.10 17.83 8.65
N GLY A 145 7.87 17.88 8.12
CA GLY A 145 7.32 16.87 7.25
C GLY A 145 8.11 16.70 5.96
N LEU A 146 8.52 17.81 5.31
CA LEU A 146 9.37 17.77 4.12
C LEU A 146 10.71 17.11 4.40
N ILE A 147 11.36 17.41 5.55
CA ILE A 147 12.61 16.76 5.92
C ILE A 147 12.41 15.26 6.13
N ALA A 148 11.30 14.86 6.74
CA ALA A 148 11.01 13.46 7.02
C ALA A 148 10.83 12.61 5.75
N VAL A 149 10.35 13.19 4.64
CA VAL A 149 10.12 12.46 3.38
C VAL A 149 11.31 12.51 2.41
N VAL A 150 12.38 13.26 2.71
CA VAL A 150 13.57 13.32 1.85
C VAL A 150 14.11 11.94 1.49
N PRO A 151 14.28 10.98 2.43
CA PRO A 151 14.79 9.65 2.08
C PRO A 151 13.86 8.89 1.13
N GLU A 152 12.54 9.07 1.24
CA GLU A 152 11.56 8.47 0.34
C GLU A 152 11.66 9.04 -1.08
N TYR A 153 11.86 10.36 -1.20
CA TYR A 153 12.11 10.98 -2.50
C TYR A 153 13.44 10.57 -3.12
N LEU A 154 14.50 10.36 -2.31
CA LEU A 154 15.75 9.78 -2.82
C LEU A 154 15.51 8.39 -3.40
N PHE A 155 14.71 7.56 -2.70
CA PHE A 155 14.32 6.25 -3.23
C PHE A 155 13.50 6.37 -4.53
N LEU A 156 12.52 7.27 -4.60
CA LEU A 156 11.73 7.51 -5.81
C LEU A 156 12.61 8.01 -6.98
N LEU A 157 13.69 8.72 -6.69
CA LEU A 157 14.68 9.10 -7.71
C LEU A 157 15.32 7.86 -8.35
N PHE A 158 15.69 6.83 -7.56
CA PHE A 158 16.16 5.55 -8.10
C PHE A 158 15.11 4.88 -8.99
N VAL A 159 13.83 4.97 -8.60
CA VAL A 159 12.71 4.45 -9.42
C VAL A 159 12.64 5.17 -10.78
N ILE A 160 12.82 6.48 -10.80
CA ILE A 160 12.85 7.28 -12.06
C ILE A 160 14.05 6.89 -12.93
N ILE A 161 15.23 6.72 -12.34
CA ILE A 161 16.45 6.32 -13.04
C ILE A 161 16.30 4.89 -13.61
N ALA A 162 15.65 3.98 -12.86
CA ALA A 162 15.32 2.64 -13.36
C ALA A 162 14.31 2.68 -14.52
N LYS A 163 13.33 3.61 -14.48
CA LYS A 163 12.41 3.85 -15.60
C LYS A 163 13.12 4.34 -16.85
N ALA A 164 14.15 5.17 -16.69
CA ALA A 164 14.98 5.66 -17.80
C ALA A 164 15.90 4.59 -18.41
N GLY A 165 15.90 3.36 -17.87
CA GLY A 165 16.69 2.25 -18.39
C GLY A 165 18.17 2.26 -17.98
N VAL A 166 18.57 3.16 -17.08
CA VAL A 166 19.97 3.26 -16.58
C VAL A 166 20.26 2.19 -15.53
N LEU A 167 19.25 1.76 -14.79
CA LEU A 167 19.35 0.71 -13.77
C LEU A 167 18.68 -0.59 -14.23
N PRO A 168 19.06 -1.75 -13.65
CA PRO A 168 18.36 -3.01 -13.90
C PRO A 168 16.86 -2.90 -13.66
N LYS A 169 16.08 -3.82 -14.26
CA LYS A 169 14.61 -3.87 -14.11
C LYS A 169 14.22 -3.87 -12.63
N PHE A 170 13.65 -2.76 -12.15
CA PHE A 170 13.23 -2.60 -10.77
C PHE A 170 11.80 -3.14 -10.60
N PRO A 171 11.57 -4.14 -9.72
CA PRO A 171 10.25 -4.72 -9.53
C PRO A 171 9.32 -3.79 -8.73
N VAL A 172 8.10 -3.62 -9.22
CA VAL A 172 7.05 -2.80 -8.59
C VAL A 172 6.71 -3.31 -7.18
N VAL A 173 6.90 -4.59 -6.91
CA VAL A 173 6.66 -5.17 -5.57
C VAL A 173 7.53 -4.48 -4.50
N LEU A 174 8.79 -4.18 -4.77
CA LEU A 174 9.64 -3.46 -3.81
C LEU A 174 9.13 -2.04 -3.54
N LEU A 175 8.62 -1.36 -4.57
CA LEU A 175 8.01 -0.05 -4.41
C LEU A 175 6.80 -0.10 -3.49
N LYS A 176 5.92 -1.10 -3.65
CA LYS A 176 4.75 -1.31 -2.80
C LYS A 176 5.14 -1.60 -1.36
N PHE A 177 6.20 -2.36 -1.16
CA PHE A 177 6.71 -2.74 0.15
C PHE A 177 7.27 -1.54 0.92
N LEU A 178 8.09 -0.74 0.26
CA LEU A 178 8.70 0.46 0.85
C LEU A 178 7.67 1.57 1.12
N ASN A 179 6.55 1.57 0.38
CA ASN A 179 5.42 2.48 0.57
C ASN A 179 4.21 1.78 1.18
N ALA A 180 4.42 0.91 2.18
CA ALA A 180 3.34 0.09 2.74
C ALA A 180 2.19 0.92 3.35
N ALA A 181 2.46 2.13 3.87
CA ALA A 181 1.43 3.04 4.32
C ALA A 181 0.45 3.47 3.20
N PHE A 182 0.90 3.44 1.95
CA PHE A 182 0.12 3.76 0.75
C PHE A 182 -0.04 2.54 -0.18
N TYR A 183 0.07 1.31 0.37
CA TYR A 183 0.08 0.08 -0.41
C TYR A 183 -1.07 -0.02 -1.41
N SER A 184 -2.30 0.19 -0.95
CA SER A 184 -3.48 0.04 -1.80
C SER A 184 -3.55 1.09 -2.89
N LEU A 185 -3.17 2.34 -2.58
CA LEU A 185 -3.06 3.41 -3.58
C LEU A 185 -1.96 3.09 -4.60
N THR A 186 -0.80 2.65 -4.13
CA THR A 186 0.31 2.21 -5.00
C THR A 186 -0.11 1.03 -5.88
N GLN A 187 -0.88 0.06 -5.32
CA GLN A 187 -1.41 -1.07 -6.07
C GLN A 187 -2.36 -0.62 -7.20
N VAL A 188 -3.26 0.32 -6.92
CA VAL A 188 -4.19 0.87 -7.92
C VAL A 188 -3.44 1.66 -9.00
N ILE A 189 -2.49 2.51 -8.61
CA ILE A 189 -1.69 3.32 -9.53
C ILE A 189 -0.83 2.43 -10.44
N CYS A 190 -0.13 1.44 -9.87
CA CYS A 190 0.74 0.55 -10.64
C CYS A 190 -0.06 -0.46 -11.48
N GLY A 191 -1.28 -0.83 -11.04
CA GLY A 191 -2.08 -1.84 -11.70
C GLY A 191 -1.36 -3.19 -11.76
N GLY A 192 -1.37 -3.83 -12.93
CA GLY A 192 -0.72 -5.13 -13.19
C GLY A 192 0.76 -5.07 -13.56
N ALA A 193 1.40 -3.88 -13.53
CA ALA A 193 2.81 -3.73 -13.90
C ALA A 193 3.71 -4.56 -12.97
N VAL A 194 4.61 -5.34 -13.56
CA VAL A 194 5.61 -6.15 -12.84
C VAL A 194 6.88 -5.33 -12.58
N TYR A 195 7.28 -4.54 -13.56
CA TYR A 195 8.47 -3.69 -13.49
C TYR A 195 8.11 -2.21 -13.64
N VAL A 196 8.93 -1.35 -13.02
CA VAL A 196 8.78 0.11 -13.10
C VAL A 196 8.88 0.61 -14.55
N SER A 197 9.64 -0.07 -15.41
CA SER A 197 9.75 0.26 -16.85
C SER A 197 8.39 0.23 -17.58
N GLU A 198 7.43 -0.54 -17.10
CA GLU A 198 6.08 -0.68 -17.68
C GLU A 198 5.13 0.44 -17.24
N LEU A 199 5.49 1.21 -16.22
CA LEU A 199 4.65 2.30 -15.72
C LEU A 199 4.63 3.46 -16.73
N SER A 200 3.44 4.04 -16.95
CA SER A 200 3.33 5.30 -17.71
C SER A 200 3.88 6.47 -16.90
N VAL A 201 4.25 7.56 -17.58
CA VAL A 201 4.74 8.78 -16.92
C VAL A 201 3.71 9.34 -15.94
N ILE A 202 2.42 9.29 -16.30
CA ILE A 202 1.33 9.76 -15.43
C ILE A 202 1.29 8.96 -14.12
N ARG A 203 1.43 7.64 -14.18
CA ARG A 203 1.49 6.77 -12.99
C ARG A 203 2.69 7.09 -12.09
N LEU A 204 3.84 7.40 -12.69
CA LEU A 204 5.02 7.85 -11.96
C LEU A 204 4.77 9.19 -11.24
N ILE A 205 4.14 10.16 -11.90
CA ILE A 205 3.78 11.43 -11.28
C ILE A 205 2.84 11.21 -10.09
N LEU A 206 1.83 10.34 -10.24
CA LEU A 206 0.93 10.01 -9.14
C LEU A 206 1.67 9.37 -7.95
N LEU A 207 2.65 8.51 -8.21
CA LEU A 207 3.49 7.92 -7.16
C LEU A 207 4.34 8.98 -6.44
N LEU A 208 4.85 9.99 -7.16
CA LEU A 208 5.61 11.10 -6.57
C LEU A 208 4.75 12.00 -5.67
N LEU A 209 3.43 12.03 -5.88
CA LEU A 209 2.52 12.83 -5.06
C LEU A 209 2.17 12.15 -3.72
N LEU A 210 2.27 10.82 -3.61
CA LEU A 210 1.87 10.08 -2.40
C LEU A 210 2.63 10.54 -1.13
N PRO A 211 3.97 10.69 -1.14
CA PRO A 211 4.71 11.11 0.05
C PRO A 211 4.34 12.53 0.52
N LEU A 212 3.78 13.39 -0.34
CA LEU A 212 3.36 14.74 0.04
C LEU A 212 2.23 14.76 1.07
N VAL A 213 1.52 13.65 1.25
CA VAL A 213 0.53 13.50 2.33
C VAL A 213 1.18 13.70 3.70
N ILE A 214 2.42 13.25 3.89
CA ILE A 214 3.13 13.35 5.17
C ILE A 214 3.41 14.81 5.57
N PRO A 215 4.03 15.66 4.72
CA PRO A 215 4.20 17.08 5.01
C PRO A 215 2.86 17.81 5.20
N ALA A 216 1.82 17.46 4.42
CA ALA A 216 0.51 18.07 4.56
C ALA A 216 -0.12 17.75 5.94
N VAL A 217 -0.14 16.49 6.34
CA VAL A 217 -0.60 16.06 7.68
C VAL A 217 0.23 16.71 8.78
N SER A 218 1.55 16.78 8.63
CA SER A 218 2.44 17.42 9.60
C SER A 218 2.16 18.92 9.73
N CYS A 219 1.90 19.61 8.62
CA CYS A 219 1.53 21.02 8.62
C CYS A 219 0.23 21.28 9.39
N VAL A 220 -0.83 20.52 9.04
CA VAL A 220 -2.14 20.62 9.71
C VAL A 220 -2.02 20.29 11.19
N SER A 221 -1.33 19.21 11.54
CA SER A 221 -1.12 18.79 12.94
C SER A 221 -0.41 19.86 13.77
N TYR A 222 0.60 20.52 13.18
CA TYR A 222 1.33 21.61 13.83
C TYR A 222 0.44 22.82 14.07
N ILE A 223 -0.34 23.24 13.06
CA ILE A 223 -1.24 24.40 13.18
C ILE A 223 -2.29 24.13 14.26
N LEU A 224 -2.92 22.94 14.25
CA LEU A 224 -3.90 22.56 15.28
C LEU A 224 -3.27 22.57 16.68
N GLY A 225 -2.03 22.09 16.80
CA GLY A 225 -1.28 22.16 18.06
C GLY A 225 -0.97 23.59 18.48
N TYR A 226 -0.55 24.43 17.54
CA TYR A 226 -0.22 25.84 17.80
C TYR A 226 -1.44 26.63 18.29
N GLU A 227 -2.62 26.33 17.75
CA GLU A 227 -3.91 26.91 18.16
C GLU A 227 -4.49 26.24 19.43
N ASN A 228 -3.80 25.26 20.01
CA ASN A 228 -4.27 24.44 21.14
C ASN A 228 -5.61 23.73 20.85
N PHE A 229 -5.88 23.39 19.60
CA PHE A 229 -7.06 22.65 19.19
C PHE A 229 -6.79 21.16 19.22
N SER A 230 -7.43 20.44 20.18
CA SER A 230 -7.30 18.98 20.29
C SER A 230 -8.48 18.28 19.62
N LEU A 231 -8.20 17.47 18.59
CA LEU A 231 -9.22 16.62 17.96
C LEU A 231 -9.73 15.57 18.95
N GLY A 232 -8.85 15.02 19.81
CA GLY A 232 -9.23 14.00 20.81
C GLY A 232 -10.24 14.52 21.83
N GLU A 233 -10.04 15.73 22.35
CA GLU A 233 -10.98 16.31 23.30
C GLU A 233 -12.37 16.55 22.71
N LYS A 234 -12.44 17.00 21.46
CA LYS A 234 -13.73 17.23 20.80
C LYS A 234 -14.46 15.95 20.39
N LEU A 235 -13.73 14.87 20.08
CA LEU A 235 -14.33 13.58 19.73
C LEU A 235 -14.77 12.80 20.97
N ILE A 236 -14.02 12.89 22.08
CA ILE A 236 -14.28 12.11 23.29
C ILE A 236 -15.20 12.88 24.26
N TYR A 237 -14.96 14.17 24.41
CA TYR A 237 -15.74 15.01 25.32
C TYR A 237 -16.67 15.93 24.54
N LYS A 238 -17.87 15.43 24.16
CA LYS A 238 -19.00 16.34 23.91
C LYS A 238 -19.31 17.07 25.23
N LYS A 239 -18.87 18.32 25.36
CA LYS A 239 -19.43 19.17 26.43
C LYS A 239 -20.97 19.14 26.31
N LYS A 240 -21.61 18.58 27.33
CA LYS A 240 -23.06 18.78 27.54
C LYS A 240 -23.33 20.26 27.72
#